data_fc324f6b7fc4f365c851a87582d23715
#
_entry.id   fc324f6b7fc4f365c851a87582d23715
#
_cell.length_a   1.000
_cell.length_b   1.000
_cell.length_c   1.000
_cell.angle_alpha   90.00
_cell.angle_beta   90.00
_cell.angle_gamma   90.00
#
_symmetry.space_group_name_H-M   'P 1'
#
loop_
_entity.id
_entity.type
_entity.pdbx_description
1 polymer ?
#
loop_
_entity_poly.entity_id
_entity_poly.type
_entity_poly.pdbx_seq_one_letter_code
_entity_poly.pdbx_strand_id
1 'polypeptide(L)'
;VITEDLTLFLNDFGVSCTAGAITAQGILDMPSQVVADGMVLTTDYKLTVRTADFGGLLYGDGITVDGVNYQVREAMKIDDGKFTELMLTKLAPEVVAPGSQPREFGLGDLADVNLRDPESGDRLVYNGSEWVDEEASDGTNVLDGGGAD
;
A
#
# COMPACT_ATOMS: atom_id res chain seq x y z
N VAL A 1 19.14 41.82 14.20
CA VAL A 1 18.42 40.78 13.45
C VAL A 1 17.87 39.79 14.44
N ILE A 2 16.56 39.76 14.55
CA ILE A 2 15.90 38.78 15.40
C ILE A 2 15.89 37.49 14.63
N THR A 3 16.68 36.50 15.06
CA THR A 3 16.63 35.17 14.52
C THR A 3 15.54 34.42 15.27
N GLU A 4 14.41 34.21 14.63
CA GLU A 4 13.36 33.38 15.20
C GLU A 4 13.88 31.96 15.35
N ASP A 5 13.81 31.46 16.57
CA ASP A 5 14.12 30.04 16.82
C ASP A 5 12.89 29.18 16.53
N LEU A 6 12.77 28.81 15.24
CA LEU A 6 11.68 27.97 14.76
C LEU A 6 11.67 26.59 15.42
N THR A 7 12.82 26.16 15.93
CA THR A 7 12.95 24.87 16.62
C THR A 7 12.24 24.89 17.95
N LEU A 8 12.35 26.00 18.67
CA LEU A 8 11.69 26.13 19.97
C LEU A 8 10.16 26.06 19.84
N PHE A 9 9.62 26.73 18.84
CA PHE A 9 8.18 26.70 18.57
C PHE A 9 7.68 25.29 18.24
N LEU A 10 8.39 24.58 17.39
CA LEU A 10 8.02 23.22 17.02
C LEU A 10 8.22 22.21 18.16
N ASN A 11 9.17 22.44 19.05
CA ASN A 11 9.37 21.59 20.21
C ASN A 11 8.24 21.68 21.24
N ASP A 12 7.65 22.85 21.38
CA ASP A 12 6.58 23.07 22.35
C ASP A 12 5.22 22.54 21.87
N PHE A 13 4.97 22.59 20.57
CA PHE A 13 3.66 22.26 19.99
C PHE A 13 3.69 21.14 18.94
N GLY A 14 4.86 20.67 18.57
CA GLY A 14 5.04 19.69 17.52
C GLY A 14 4.97 18.24 17.99
N VAL A 15 4.74 17.37 17.04
CA VAL A 15 4.84 15.92 17.19
C VAL A 15 6.08 15.40 16.46
N SER A 16 6.58 14.25 16.90
CA SER A 16 7.77 13.66 16.28
C SER A 16 7.46 13.15 14.88
N CYS A 17 8.27 13.57 13.91
CA CYS A 17 8.17 13.17 12.51
C CYS A 17 9.47 12.52 12.08
N THR A 18 9.38 11.44 11.32
CA THR A 18 10.54 10.73 10.80
C THR A 18 10.34 10.39 9.31
N ALA A 19 11.30 10.78 8.49
CA ALA A 19 11.34 10.38 7.08
C ALA A 19 12.77 9.98 6.71
N GLY A 20 12.94 8.72 6.34
CA GLY A 20 14.28 8.16 6.12
C GLY A 20 15.14 8.22 7.39
N ALA A 21 16.28 8.88 7.30
CA ALA A 21 17.22 9.05 8.42
C ALA A 21 16.96 10.34 9.23
N ILE A 22 15.99 11.16 8.84
CA ILE A 22 15.75 12.48 9.45
C ILE A 22 14.60 12.35 10.44
N THR A 23 14.83 12.81 11.67
CA THR A 23 13.81 12.94 12.70
C THR A 23 13.77 14.39 13.17
N ALA A 24 12.61 15.00 13.11
CA ALA A 24 12.39 16.39 13.55
C ALA A 24 10.93 16.58 14.01
N GLN A 25 10.62 17.74 14.53
CA GLN A 25 9.27 18.06 15.00
C GLN A 25 8.45 18.73 13.89
N GLY A 26 7.16 18.44 13.86
CA GLY A 26 6.20 19.07 12.96
C GLY A 26 4.84 19.28 13.63
N ILE A 27 4.03 20.14 13.09
CA ILE A 27 2.67 20.39 13.58
C ILE A 27 1.69 19.66 12.68
N LEU A 28 0.98 18.70 13.23
CA LEU A 28 -0.04 17.94 12.52
C LEU A 28 -1.42 18.51 12.79
N ASP A 29 -2.05 19.03 11.74
CA ASP A 29 -3.42 19.48 11.78
C ASP A 29 -4.37 18.34 11.38
N MET A 30 -5.46 18.23 12.09
CA MET A 30 -6.48 17.23 11.85
C MET A 30 -7.19 17.44 10.50
N PRO A 31 -7.70 16.39 9.91
CA PRO A 31 -8.14 16.42 8.52
C PRO A 31 -9.32 17.34 8.25
N SER A 32 -9.24 18.02 7.14
CA SER A 32 -10.44 18.55 6.48
C SER A 32 -11.11 17.40 5.74
N GLN A 33 -12.30 17.03 6.19
CA GLN A 33 -13.11 16.06 5.47
C GLN A 33 -13.81 16.75 4.30
N VAL A 34 -13.52 16.33 3.10
CA VAL A 34 -14.32 16.71 1.95
C VAL A 34 -15.47 15.70 1.85
N VAL A 35 -16.66 16.15 2.21
CA VAL A 35 -17.87 15.35 2.15
C VAL A 35 -18.67 15.78 0.92
N ALA A 36 -18.91 14.88 -0.01
CA ALA A 36 -19.84 15.09 -1.10
C ALA A 36 -20.91 13.99 -1.07
N ASP A 37 -22.16 14.38 -1.12
CA ASP A 37 -23.32 13.48 -1.10
C ASP A 37 -23.33 12.48 0.08
N GLY A 38 -22.84 12.92 1.24
CA GLY A 38 -22.79 12.08 2.44
C GLY A 38 -21.66 11.06 2.47
N MET A 39 -20.80 11.04 1.46
CA MET A 39 -19.61 10.20 1.43
C MET A 39 -18.35 11.01 1.68
N VAL A 40 -17.47 10.51 2.53
CA VAL A 40 -16.16 11.09 2.74
C VAL A 40 -15.27 10.73 1.54
N LEU A 41 -14.98 11.71 0.70
CA LEU A 41 -14.18 11.50 -0.51
C LEU A 41 -12.69 11.42 -0.23
N THR A 42 -12.21 12.21 0.72
CA THR A 42 -10.81 12.18 1.11
C THR A 42 -10.64 12.73 2.52
N THR A 43 -9.67 12.19 3.22
CA THR A 43 -9.24 12.65 4.53
C THR A 43 -7.76 13.00 4.41
N ASP A 44 -7.48 14.26 4.16
CA ASP A 44 -6.11 14.72 4.06
C ASP A 44 -5.67 15.35 5.38
N TYR A 45 -4.52 14.95 5.86
CA TYR A 45 -3.87 15.52 7.02
C TYR A 45 -2.87 16.57 6.55
N LYS A 46 -2.76 17.66 7.29
CA LYS A 46 -1.81 18.71 6.98
C LYS A 46 -0.70 18.72 8.03
N LEU A 47 0.53 18.59 7.57
CA LEU A 47 1.70 18.61 8.43
C LEU A 47 2.57 19.82 8.08
N THR A 48 2.80 20.70 9.05
CA THR A 48 3.72 21.82 8.88
C THR A 48 5.07 21.46 9.49
N VAL A 49 6.11 21.51 8.67
CA VAL A 49 7.48 21.15 9.04
C VAL A 49 8.47 22.21 8.60
N ARG A 50 9.68 22.16 9.17
CA ARG A 50 10.76 23.03 8.67
C ARG A 50 11.22 22.55 7.30
N THR A 51 11.38 23.50 6.39
CA THR A 51 11.89 23.19 5.04
C THR A 51 13.29 22.60 5.11
N ALA A 52 14.12 23.00 6.08
CA ALA A 52 15.46 22.47 6.28
C ALA A 52 15.47 20.95 6.57
N ASP A 53 14.42 20.46 7.21
CA ASP A 53 14.33 19.04 7.61
C ASP A 53 13.63 18.20 6.54
N PHE A 54 12.44 18.62 6.11
CA PHE A 54 11.57 17.81 5.26
C PHE A 54 11.14 18.50 3.95
N GLY A 55 11.74 19.62 3.62
CA GLY A 55 11.37 20.36 2.39
C GLY A 55 11.72 19.68 1.07
N GLY A 56 12.44 18.57 1.13
CA GLY A 56 12.78 17.76 -0.04
C GLY A 56 11.83 16.60 -0.29
N LEU A 57 10.83 16.40 0.55
CA LEU A 57 9.84 15.32 0.36
C LEU A 57 8.96 15.62 -0.85
N LEU A 58 8.71 14.58 -1.63
CA LEU A 58 7.94 14.63 -2.87
C LEU A 58 6.69 13.76 -2.77
N TYR A 59 5.83 13.90 -3.76
CA TYR A 59 4.67 13.01 -3.90
C TYR A 59 5.07 11.53 -3.85
N GLY A 60 4.41 10.78 -3.01
CA GLY A 60 4.66 9.35 -2.83
C GLY A 60 5.63 9.00 -1.72
N ASP A 61 6.39 9.98 -1.21
CA ASP A 61 7.32 9.71 -0.11
C ASP A 61 6.58 9.36 1.18
N GLY A 62 7.18 8.49 1.97
CA GLY A 62 6.65 8.09 3.28
C GLY A 62 7.18 8.97 4.41
N ILE A 63 6.32 9.29 5.34
CA ILE A 63 6.68 9.96 6.60
C ILE A 63 5.91 9.35 7.75
N THR A 64 6.59 9.10 8.86
CA THR A 64 5.97 8.64 10.10
C THR A 64 5.78 9.84 11.02
N VAL A 65 4.55 10.06 11.47
CA VAL A 65 4.20 11.17 12.37
C VAL A 65 3.55 10.58 13.61
N ASP A 66 4.16 10.83 14.77
CA ASP A 66 3.72 10.30 16.06
C ASP A 66 3.44 8.78 16.03
N GLY A 67 4.32 8.04 15.37
CA GLY A 67 4.21 6.58 15.23
C GLY A 67 3.23 6.09 14.16
N VAL A 68 2.57 6.98 13.43
CA VAL A 68 1.62 6.63 12.37
C VAL A 68 2.23 6.91 11.01
N ASN A 69 2.07 5.98 10.09
CA ASN A 69 2.63 6.08 8.75
C ASN A 69 1.69 6.83 7.81
N TYR A 70 2.26 7.78 7.09
CA TYR A 70 1.58 8.59 6.10
C TYR A 70 2.36 8.61 4.79
N GLN A 71 1.67 8.94 3.71
CA GLN A 71 2.27 9.19 2.40
C GLN A 71 2.04 10.64 2.01
N VAL A 72 3.08 11.29 1.49
CA VAL A 72 3.01 12.67 1.01
C VAL A 72 2.24 12.72 -0.32
N ARG A 73 1.22 13.56 -0.37
CA ARG A 73 0.46 13.83 -1.59
C ARG A 73 0.87 15.13 -2.25
N GLU A 74 1.22 16.12 -1.46
CA GLU A 74 1.64 17.42 -1.95
C GLU A 74 2.58 18.05 -0.93
N ALA A 75 3.55 18.79 -1.41
CA ALA A 75 4.47 19.57 -0.59
C ALA A 75 4.51 21.01 -1.11
N MET A 76 4.19 21.96 -0.25
CA MET A 76 4.15 23.38 -0.59
C MET A 76 4.98 24.18 0.41
N LYS A 77 5.91 24.99 -0.10
CA LYS A 77 6.69 25.90 0.75
C LYS A 77 5.84 27.11 1.13
N ILE A 78 5.85 27.43 2.40
CA ILE A 78 5.14 28.56 2.98
C ILE A 78 6.12 29.42 3.79
N ASP A 79 5.69 30.62 4.21
CA ASP A 79 6.46 31.54 5.05
C ASP A 79 7.87 31.80 4.51
N ASP A 80 7.94 32.36 3.31
CA ASP A 80 9.19 32.66 2.59
C ASP A 80 10.11 31.42 2.42
N GLY A 81 9.54 30.23 2.42
CA GLY A 81 10.27 28.97 2.24
C GLY A 81 10.90 28.41 3.51
N LYS A 82 10.65 29.00 4.68
CA LYS A 82 11.15 28.49 5.96
C LYS A 82 10.43 27.24 6.42
N PHE A 83 9.15 27.16 6.13
CA PHE A 83 8.30 26.02 6.41
C PHE A 83 7.81 25.35 5.14
N THR A 84 7.51 24.09 5.25
CA THR A 84 6.84 23.30 4.20
C THR A 84 5.58 22.70 4.78
N GLU A 85 4.48 22.91 4.10
CA GLU A 85 3.21 22.27 4.38
C GLU A 85 3.09 21.01 3.54
N LEU A 86 2.91 19.88 4.20
CA LEU A 86 2.77 18.58 3.56
C LEU A 86 1.31 18.13 3.69
N MET A 87 0.68 17.85 2.56
CA MET A 87 -0.61 17.16 2.54
C MET A 87 -0.36 15.67 2.60
N LEU A 88 -0.91 15.00 3.59
CA LEU A 88 -0.64 13.60 3.89
C LEU A 88 -1.90 12.75 3.81
N THR A 89 -1.76 11.55 3.27
CA THR A 89 -2.76 10.50 3.39
C THR A 89 -2.28 9.46 4.39
N LYS A 90 -3.13 9.12 5.34
CA LYS A 90 -2.82 8.08 6.30
C LYS A 90 -2.78 6.72 5.58
N LEU A 91 -1.66 6.04 5.72
CA LEU A 91 -1.57 4.66 5.23
C LEU A 91 -2.32 3.75 6.21
N ALA A 92 -3.20 2.90 5.67
CA ALA A 92 -3.79 1.85 6.48
C ALA A 92 -2.65 1.01 7.06
N PRO A 93 -2.74 0.61 8.34
CA PRO A 93 -1.77 -0.33 8.86
C PRO A 93 -1.82 -1.58 7.97
N GLU A 94 -0.69 -1.91 7.38
CA GLU A 94 -0.56 -3.17 6.69
C GLU A 94 -0.75 -4.26 7.75
N VAL A 95 -1.92 -4.87 7.73
CA VAL A 95 -2.18 -6.02 8.58
C VAL A 95 -1.46 -7.21 7.96
N VAL A 96 -0.16 -7.27 8.16
CA VAL A 96 0.57 -8.49 7.91
C VAL A 96 0.26 -9.39 9.09
N ALA A 97 -0.61 -10.37 8.86
CA ALA A 97 -0.78 -11.43 9.84
C ALA A 97 0.58 -12.08 10.11
N PRO A 98 0.98 -12.26 11.37
CA PRO A 98 2.28 -12.85 11.70
C PRO A 98 2.44 -14.18 10.98
N GLY A 99 3.46 -14.30 10.12
CA GLY A 99 3.74 -15.50 9.37
C GLY A 99 3.12 -15.58 7.98
N SER A 100 2.34 -14.60 7.52
CA SER A 100 1.91 -14.56 6.13
C SER A 100 2.94 -13.86 5.28
N GLN A 101 3.65 -14.63 4.50
CA GLN A 101 4.35 -14.13 3.32
C GLN A 101 3.32 -13.77 2.25
N PRO A 102 3.62 -12.83 1.33
CA PRO A 102 2.75 -12.64 0.19
C PRO A 102 2.58 -13.99 -0.50
N ARG A 103 1.39 -14.55 -0.36
CA ARG A 103 1.05 -15.78 -1.05
C ARG A 103 0.90 -15.47 -2.53
N GLU A 104 1.69 -16.16 -3.33
CA GLU A 104 1.32 -16.29 -4.71
C GLU A 104 -0.02 -17.03 -4.76
N PHE A 105 -1.02 -16.39 -5.30
CA PHE A 105 -2.34 -16.98 -5.47
C PHE A 105 -2.26 -17.98 -6.63
N GLY A 106 -2.27 -19.25 -6.31
CA GLY A 106 -2.30 -20.33 -7.28
C GLY A 106 -3.72 -20.85 -7.51
N LEU A 107 -3.91 -21.58 -8.59
CA LEU A 107 -5.21 -22.22 -8.88
C LEU A 107 -5.66 -23.16 -7.77
N GLY A 108 -4.73 -23.80 -7.08
CA GLY A 108 -5.03 -24.70 -5.96
C GLY A 108 -5.57 -24.00 -4.72
N ASP A 109 -5.49 -22.67 -4.64
CA ASP A 109 -6.04 -21.91 -3.52
C ASP A 109 -7.54 -21.60 -3.67
N LEU A 110 -8.12 -21.91 -4.82
CA LEU A 110 -9.55 -21.77 -5.06
C LEU A 110 -10.30 -22.98 -4.48
N ALA A 111 -11.39 -22.72 -3.78
CA ALA A 111 -12.12 -23.76 -3.05
C ALA A 111 -12.81 -24.80 -3.97
N ASP A 112 -13.04 -24.43 -5.22
CA ASP A 112 -13.69 -25.26 -6.23
C ASP A 112 -12.70 -25.87 -7.23
N VAL A 113 -11.40 -25.76 -6.95
CA VAL A 113 -10.34 -26.34 -7.77
C VAL A 113 -9.58 -27.37 -6.95
N ASN A 114 -9.52 -28.60 -7.45
CA ASN A 114 -8.83 -29.71 -6.81
C ASN A 114 -7.74 -30.25 -7.73
N LEU A 115 -6.53 -29.81 -7.49
CA LEU A 115 -5.35 -30.27 -8.23
C LEU A 115 -4.69 -31.40 -7.44
N ARG A 116 -4.57 -32.55 -8.07
CA ARG A 116 -3.99 -33.75 -7.42
C ARG A 116 -2.50 -33.88 -7.67
N ASP A 117 -2.10 -33.77 -8.91
CA ASP A 117 -0.71 -33.94 -9.31
C ASP A 117 -0.48 -33.20 -10.66
N PRO A 118 -0.57 -31.89 -10.69
CA PRO A 118 -0.58 -31.16 -11.93
C PRO A 118 0.78 -31.21 -12.64
N GLU A 119 0.78 -31.64 -13.87
CA GLU A 119 1.96 -31.72 -14.72
C GLU A 119 1.89 -30.70 -15.87
N SER A 120 3.01 -30.53 -16.52
CA SER A 120 3.07 -29.62 -17.67
C SER A 120 2.31 -30.20 -18.84
N GLY A 121 1.24 -29.54 -19.23
CA GLY A 121 0.37 -29.96 -20.32
C GLY A 121 -1.01 -30.40 -19.86
N ASP A 122 -1.21 -30.56 -18.57
CA ASP A 122 -2.52 -30.91 -18.05
C ASP A 122 -3.52 -29.78 -18.28
N ARG A 123 -4.75 -30.15 -18.38
CA ARG A 123 -5.86 -29.22 -18.57
C ARG A 123 -6.82 -29.27 -17.38
N LEU A 124 -7.47 -28.17 -17.16
CA LEU A 124 -8.48 -28.05 -16.14
C LEU A 124 -9.84 -28.46 -16.70
N VAL A 125 -10.50 -29.43 -16.07
CA VAL A 125 -11.80 -29.97 -16.49
C VAL A 125 -12.78 -29.89 -15.34
N TYR A 126 -14.01 -29.48 -15.61
CA TYR A 126 -15.09 -29.48 -14.63
C TYR A 126 -15.80 -30.82 -14.58
N ASN A 127 -15.78 -31.48 -13.43
CA ASN A 127 -16.36 -32.81 -13.26
C ASN A 127 -17.84 -32.81 -12.83
N GLY A 128 -18.43 -31.63 -12.72
CA GLY A 128 -19.80 -31.44 -12.24
C GLY A 128 -19.91 -30.91 -10.81
N SER A 129 -18.83 -30.91 -10.07
CA SER A 129 -18.75 -30.40 -8.71
C SER A 129 -17.56 -29.46 -8.50
N GLU A 130 -16.44 -29.77 -9.11
CA GLU A 130 -15.19 -29.05 -8.93
C GLU A 130 -14.37 -29.09 -10.22
N TRP A 131 -13.39 -28.19 -10.31
CA TRP A 131 -12.41 -28.22 -11.39
C TRP A 131 -11.24 -29.10 -10.97
N VAL A 132 -10.89 -30.07 -11.83
CA VAL A 132 -9.80 -31.03 -11.59
C VAL A 132 -8.78 -30.98 -12.71
N ASP A 133 -7.54 -31.29 -12.36
CA ASP A 133 -6.51 -31.52 -13.35
C ASP A 133 -6.74 -32.86 -14.08
N GLU A 134 -6.67 -32.84 -15.37
CA GLU A 134 -6.76 -34.01 -16.21
C GLU A 134 -5.54 -34.09 -17.12
N GLU A 135 -4.90 -35.23 -17.10
CA GLU A 135 -3.77 -35.50 -17.94
C GLU A 135 -4.08 -35.21 -19.41
N ALA A 136 -3.23 -34.41 -20.03
CA ALA A 136 -3.38 -34.18 -21.46
C ALA A 136 -3.28 -35.50 -22.18
N SER A 137 -4.36 -35.94 -22.74
CA SER A 137 -4.32 -37.19 -23.47
C SER A 137 -3.33 -37.04 -24.61
N ASP A 138 -2.32 -37.86 -24.60
CA ASP A 138 -1.44 -38.07 -25.71
C ASP A 138 -2.28 -38.33 -26.95
N GLY A 139 -2.03 -37.60 -28.00
CA GLY A 139 -2.81 -37.67 -29.23
C GLY A 139 -2.92 -39.06 -29.81
N THR A 140 -2.09 -39.98 -29.40
CA THR A 140 -2.17 -41.36 -29.82
C THR A 140 -3.29 -42.13 -29.16
N ASN A 141 -3.69 -41.73 -27.99
CA ASN A 141 -4.74 -42.41 -27.27
C ASN A 141 -6.14 -42.15 -27.86
N VAL A 142 -6.34 -41.01 -28.43
CA VAL A 142 -7.63 -40.66 -28.98
C VAL A 142 -8.01 -41.51 -30.15
N LEU A 143 -7.03 -42.00 -30.87
CA LEU A 143 -7.28 -42.79 -32.07
C LEU A 143 -7.59 -44.22 -31.79
N ASP A 144 -7.30 -44.65 -30.61
CA ASP A 144 -7.55 -46.00 -30.28
C ASP A 144 -8.95 -46.33 -30.12
N GLY A 145 -9.70 -45.35 -29.79
CA GLY A 145 -11.11 -45.58 -29.83
C GLY A 145 -11.53 -46.03 -31.17
N GLY A 146 -10.85 -45.51 -32.13
CA GLY A 146 -11.16 -45.94 -33.42
C GLY A 146 -10.61 -47.27 -33.71
N GLY A 147 -9.68 -47.57 -33.01
CA GLY A 147 -9.01 -48.70 -33.35
C GLY A 147 -9.77 -49.83 -33.46
N ALA A 148 -10.52 -49.74 -33.08
CA ALA A 148 -11.09 -50.76 -33.37
C ALA A 148 -10.60 -51.61 -34.33
N ASP A 149 -10.30 -52.11 -34.62
CA ASP A 149 -10.07 -52.98 -35.55
C ASP A 149 -11.03 -53.88 -35.88
#